data_b5be840542727698043e9a1d0ac85dec
#
_entry.id   b5be840542727698043e9a1d0ac85dec
#
_cell.length_a   1.000
_cell.length_b   1.000
_cell.length_c   1.000
_cell.angle_alpha   90.00
_cell.angle_beta   90.00
_cell.angle_gamma   90.00
#
_symmetry.space_group_name_H-M   'P 1'
#
loop_
_entity.id
_entity.type
_entity.pdbx_description
1 polymer ?
#
loop_
_entity_poly.entity_id
_entity_poly.type
_entity_poly.pdbx_seq_one_letter_code
_entity_poly.pdbx_strand_id
1 'polypeptide(L)'
;SPRNTVYINGVGVNTEKFRHVNINRNEYRESLGITAEQKMVLTVGEISKRKNQKVIVKALSKLDNSYVFVICGKVMNDSAIYNELLEIAEQLHVNLKFLGFRSDVPEILKCADVFVLPSLREGLCFAGVEALASGIPVVGSNVKGVKDFIVDGETGYLSDPYDADMFAKKIELASSRGQRKKMESKCIEKA
;
A
#
# COMPACT_ATOMS: atom_id res chain seq x y z
N SER A 1 29.02 -9.05 34.06
CA SER A 1 29.51 -8.90 32.69
C SER A 1 28.46 -8.25 31.83
N PRO A 2 28.74 -7.16 31.13
CA PRO A 2 27.76 -6.64 30.16
C PRO A 2 27.60 -7.69 29.05
N ARG A 3 26.43 -8.27 28.99
CA ARG A 3 26.06 -9.12 27.85
C ARG A 3 26.00 -8.21 26.64
N ASN A 4 26.70 -8.55 25.58
CA ASN A 4 26.59 -7.84 24.31
C ASN A 4 25.12 -7.83 23.86
N THR A 5 24.45 -6.68 24.00
CA THR A 5 23.10 -6.51 23.53
C THR A 5 23.19 -6.09 22.07
N VAL A 6 22.78 -6.96 21.18
CA VAL A 6 22.62 -6.62 19.77
C VAL A 6 21.20 -6.08 19.58
N TYR A 7 21.10 -4.84 19.14
CA TYR A 7 19.81 -4.26 18.77
C TYR A 7 19.42 -4.77 17.38
N ILE A 8 18.35 -5.55 17.30
CA ILE A 8 17.79 -6.02 16.04
C ILE A 8 16.58 -5.13 15.73
N ASN A 9 16.64 -4.39 14.64
CA ASN A 9 15.50 -3.60 14.16
C ASN A 9 14.43 -4.53 13.56
N GLY A 10 13.61 -5.09 14.42
CA GLY A 10 12.39 -5.76 14.01
C GLY A 10 12.50 -7.26 13.69
N VAL A 11 11.39 -7.83 13.24
CA VAL A 11 11.27 -9.19 12.72
C VAL A 11 11.46 -9.12 11.21
N GLY A 12 12.32 -9.96 10.63
CA GLY A 12 12.67 -9.91 9.22
C GLY A 12 11.50 -10.32 8.30
N VAL A 13 11.45 -9.72 7.12
CA VAL A 13 10.65 -10.16 5.97
C VAL A 13 11.54 -11.01 5.07
N ASN A 14 11.01 -12.12 4.54
CA ASN A 14 11.70 -12.87 3.48
C ASN A 14 11.57 -12.10 2.16
N THR A 15 12.49 -11.16 1.91
CA THR A 15 12.45 -10.26 0.75
C THR A 15 12.59 -11.02 -0.58
N GLU A 16 13.28 -12.14 -0.62
CA GLU A 16 13.45 -12.96 -1.83
C GLU A 16 12.12 -13.45 -2.40
N LYS A 17 11.18 -13.80 -1.51
CA LYS A 17 9.82 -14.21 -1.90
C LYS A 17 9.08 -13.13 -2.70
N PHE A 18 9.34 -11.86 -2.41
CA PHE A 18 8.67 -10.71 -3.04
C PHE A 18 9.46 -10.16 -4.24
N ARG A 19 10.76 -10.32 -4.22
CA ARG A 19 11.67 -9.83 -5.25
C ARG A 19 11.55 -10.62 -6.55
N HIS A 20 11.49 -11.95 -6.45
CA HIS A 20 11.58 -12.89 -7.57
C HIS A 20 10.23 -13.48 -8.02
N VAL A 21 9.15 -12.71 -7.92
CA VAL A 21 7.85 -13.13 -8.43
C VAL A 21 7.84 -13.06 -9.96
N ASN A 22 7.61 -14.20 -10.61
CA ASN A 22 7.50 -14.30 -12.06
C ASN A 22 6.04 -14.51 -12.47
N ILE A 23 5.39 -13.44 -12.91
CA ILE A 23 4.01 -13.46 -13.42
C ILE A 23 3.90 -12.62 -14.69
N ASN A 24 2.94 -12.95 -15.54
CA ASN A 24 2.47 -11.99 -16.54
C ASN A 24 1.58 -10.96 -15.84
N ARG A 25 2.13 -9.76 -15.62
CA ARG A 25 1.46 -8.68 -14.87
C ARG A 25 0.10 -8.31 -15.48
N ASN A 26 -0.04 -8.29 -16.79
CA ASN A 26 -1.29 -7.89 -17.44
C ASN A 26 -2.38 -8.96 -17.24
N GLU A 27 -2.08 -10.21 -17.53
CA GLU A 27 -3.00 -11.33 -17.33
C GLU A 27 -3.43 -11.45 -15.85
N TYR A 28 -2.48 -11.26 -14.93
CA TYR A 28 -2.81 -11.31 -13.50
C TYR A 28 -3.71 -10.16 -13.08
N ARG A 29 -3.48 -8.94 -13.59
CA ARG A 29 -4.36 -7.78 -13.36
C ARG A 29 -5.76 -8.03 -13.91
N GLU A 30 -5.89 -8.59 -15.11
CA GLU A 30 -7.17 -8.96 -15.72
C GLU A 30 -7.91 -9.99 -14.85
N SER A 31 -7.22 -10.99 -14.31
CA SER A 31 -7.82 -11.96 -13.38
C SER A 31 -8.33 -11.31 -12.08
N LEU A 32 -7.77 -10.17 -11.69
CA LEU A 32 -8.27 -9.35 -10.59
C LEU A 32 -9.36 -8.37 -11.05
N GLY A 33 -9.71 -8.34 -12.34
CA GLY A 33 -10.65 -7.40 -12.93
C GLY A 33 -10.12 -5.96 -12.96
N ILE A 34 -8.82 -5.79 -13.22
CA ILE A 34 -8.14 -4.49 -13.32
C ILE A 34 -7.56 -4.37 -14.72
N THR A 35 -7.96 -3.33 -15.45
CA THR A 35 -7.50 -3.11 -16.82
C THR A 35 -6.07 -2.55 -16.88
N ALA A 36 -5.48 -2.55 -18.08
CA ALA A 36 -4.12 -2.04 -18.31
C ALA A 36 -4.04 -0.51 -18.09
N GLU A 37 -5.13 0.22 -18.34
CA GLU A 37 -5.23 1.67 -18.22
C GLU A 37 -5.42 2.13 -16.78
N GLN A 38 -5.93 1.26 -15.91
CA GLN A 38 -6.15 1.60 -14.50
C GLN A 38 -4.83 1.65 -13.73
N LYS A 39 -4.77 2.51 -12.72
CA LYS A 39 -3.68 2.57 -11.74
C LYS A 39 -4.12 1.89 -10.46
N MET A 40 -3.44 0.82 -10.10
CA MET A 40 -3.75 0.01 -8.93
C MET A 40 -3.10 0.60 -7.68
N VAL A 41 -3.91 1.18 -6.81
CA VAL A 41 -3.54 1.63 -5.46
C VAL A 41 -3.86 0.50 -4.48
N LEU A 42 -2.83 -0.12 -3.90
CA LEU A 42 -2.99 -1.34 -3.08
C LEU A 42 -2.73 -1.06 -1.61
N THR A 43 -3.53 -1.67 -0.76
CA THR A 43 -3.19 -1.87 0.66
C THR A 43 -3.39 -3.33 1.06
N VAL A 44 -2.52 -3.84 1.93
CA VAL A 44 -2.60 -5.20 2.48
C VAL A 44 -2.72 -5.11 3.99
N GLY A 45 -3.79 -5.67 4.54
CA GLY A 45 -4.08 -5.68 5.96
C GLY A 45 -5.55 -5.68 6.29
N GLU A 46 -5.87 -5.79 7.56
CA GLU A 46 -7.25 -5.75 8.05
C GLU A 46 -7.94 -4.41 7.75
N ILE A 47 -9.26 -4.43 7.62
CA ILE A 47 -10.06 -3.21 7.61
C ILE A 47 -10.37 -2.83 9.06
N SER A 48 -9.88 -1.65 9.49
CA SER A 48 -10.06 -1.16 10.86
C SER A 48 -9.89 0.35 10.94
N LYS A 49 -10.41 0.98 12.01
CA LYS A 49 -10.19 2.42 12.29
C LYS A 49 -8.70 2.77 12.31
N ARG A 50 -7.89 1.89 12.88
CA ARG A 50 -6.44 2.07 12.99
C ARG A 50 -5.76 2.12 11.62
N LYS A 51 -6.20 1.31 10.67
CA LYS A 51 -5.66 1.25 9.30
C LYS A 51 -6.13 2.41 8.41
N ASN A 52 -7.20 3.11 8.78
CA ASN A 52 -7.63 4.39 8.21
C ASN A 52 -7.80 4.40 6.68
N GLN A 53 -8.26 3.29 6.09
CA GLN A 53 -8.44 3.18 4.64
C GLN A 53 -9.38 4.24 4.06
N LYS A 54 -10.28 4.79 4.90
CA LYS A 54 -11.22 5.85 4.52
C LYS A 54 -10.53 7.11 3.97
N VAL A 55 -9.35 7.48 4.49
CA VAL A 55 -8.62 8.65 3.97
C VAL A 55 -8.17 8.42 2.53
N ILE A 56 -7.86 7.18 2.14
CA ILE A 56 -7.48 6.85 0.76
C ILE A 56 -8.68 6.94 -0.18
N VAL A 57 -9.88 6.49 0.23
CA VAL A 57 -11.09 6.69 -0.55
C VAL A 57 -11.32 8.18 -0.81
N LYS A 58 -11.22 9.02 0.23
CA LYS A 58 -11.32 10.48 0.09
C LYS A 58 -10.20 11.08 -0.79
N ALA A 59 -9.01 10.53 -0.74
CA ALA A 59 -7.90 10.96 -1.59
C ALA A 59 -8.17 10.62 -3.07
N LEU A 60 -8.60 9.40 -3.36
CA LEU A 60 -8.84 8.95 -4.72
C LEU A 60 -10.05 9.63 -5.38
N SER A 61 -11.04 10.09 -4.62
CA SER A 61 -12.14 10.89 -5.16
C SER A 61 -11.70 12.25 -5.73
N LYS A 62 -10.47 12.67 -5.48
CA LYS A 62 -9.88 13.90 -5.99
C LYS A 62 -9.02 13.66 -7.24
N LEU A 63 -8.84 12.42 -7.64
CA LEU A 63 -8.10 11.99 -8.82
C LEU A 63 -9.08 11.55 -9.92
N ASP A 64 -8.55 11.28 -11.10
CA ASP A 64 -9.36 10.79 -12.21
C ASP A 64 -9.82 9.33 -11.99
N ASN A 65 -10.78 8.87 -12.81
CA ASN A 65 -11.39 7.55 -12.68
C ASN A 65 -10.47 6.38 -13.09
N SER A 66 -9.22 6.65 -13.47
CA SER A 66 -8.25 5.59 -13.79
C SER A 66 -7.71 4.89 -12.55
N TYR A 67 -7.90 5.47 -11.37
CA TYR A 67 -7.46 4.86 -10.12
C TYR A 67 -8.44 3.82 -9.59
N VAL A 68 -7.92 2.66 -9.19
CA VAL A 68 -8.67 1.63 -8.48
C VAL A 68 -8.02 1.36 -7.13
N PHE A 69 -8.80 1.50 -6.06
CA PHE A 69 -8.34 1.14 -4.72
C PHE A 69 -8.57 -0.34 -4.46
N VAL A 70 -7.51 -1.08 -4.25
CA VAL A 70 -7.54 -2.51 -3.99
C VAL A 70 -7.15 -2.78 -2.53
N ILE A 71 -8.03 -3.47 -1.82
CA ILE A 71 -7.80 -3.85 -0.43
C ILE A 71 -7.70 -5.37 -0.36
N CYS A 72 -6.56 -5.86 0.13
CA CYS A 72 -6.31 -7.27 0.37
C CYS A 72 -6.18 -7.52 1.87
N GLY A 73 -7.13 -8.25 2.48
CA GLY A 73 -7.13 -8.52 3.91
C GLY A 73 -8.46 -9.02 4.44
N LYS A 74 -8.54 -9.14 5.75
CA LYS A 74 -9.78 -9.59 6.42
C LYS A 74 -10.61 -8.39 6.88
N VAL A 75 -11.91 -8.55 6.82
CA VAL A 75 -12.82 -7.73 7.62
C VAL A 75 -12.77 -8.30 9.03
N MET A 76 -12.31 -7.51 10.00
CA MET A 76 -12.34 -7.92 11.40
C MET A 76 -13.79 -7.88 11.92
N ASN A 77 -14.01 -8.22 13.17
CA ASN A 77 -15.34 -8.39 13.79
C ASN A 77 -16.28 -7.17 13.70
N ASP A 78 -15.80 -6.05 13.21
CA ASP A 78 -16.57 -4.81 13.03
C ASP A 78 -16.92 -4.61 11.55
N SER A 79 -17.99 -5.26 11.11
CA SER A 79 -18.54 -5.08 9.76
C SER A 79 -19.02 -3.64 9.49
N ALA A 80 -19.27 -2.83 10.54
CA ALA A 80 -19.72 -1.45 10.38
C ALA A 80 -18.64 -0.59 9.68
N ILE A 81 -17.36 -0.76 10.02
CA ILE A 81 -16.26 -0.01 9.36
C ILE A 81 -16.15 -0.39 7.89
N TYR A 82 -16.33 -1.66 7.58
CA TYR A 82 -16.32 -2.15 6.20
C TYR A 82 -17.49 -1.57 5.41
N ASN A 83 -18.70 -1.61 5.96
CA ASN A 83 -19.90 -1.04 5.31
C ASN A 83 -19.75 0.47 5.12
N GLU A 84 -19.29 1.20 6.13
CA GLU A 84 -18.99 2.64 6.03
C GLU A 84 -17.97 2.95 4.92
N LEU A 85 -16.96 2.09 4.75
CA LEU A 85 -15.95 2.26 3.69
C LEU A 85 -16.56 2.08 2.30
N LEU A 86 -17.45 1.08 2.12
CA LEU A 86 -18.17 0.85 0.87
C LEU A 86 -19.12 2.00 0.54
N GLU A 87 -19.91 2.44 1.52
CA GLU A 87 -20.84 3.57 1.36
C GLU A 87 -20.12 4.85 0.93
N ILE A 88 -18.98 5.17 1.57
CA ILE A 88 -18.19 6.35 1.20
C ILE A 88 -17.58 6.19 -0.20
N ALA A 89 -17.12 5.00 -0.56
CA ALA A 89 -16.58 4.76 -1.89
C ALA A 89 -17.63 4.92 -2.97
N GLU A 90 -18.85 4.44 -2.73
CA GLU A 90 -19.99 4.62 -3.61
C GLU A 90 -20.40 6.10 -3.74
N GLN A 91 -20.59 6.80 -2.62
CA GLN A 91 -20.96 8.22 -2.58
C GLN A 91 -19.94 9.12 -3.30
N LEU A 92 -18.66 8.79 -3.20
CA LEU A 92 -17.57 9.55 -3.82
C LEU A 92 -17.16 9.01 -5.21
N HIS A 93 -17.90 8.02 -5.75
CA HIS A 93 -17.63 7.38 -7.04
C HIS A 93 -16.20 6.84 -7.19
N VAL A 94 -15.63 6.32 -6.10
CA VAL A 94 -14.30 5.72 -6.09
C VAL A 94 -14.38 4.24 -6.45
N ASN A 95 -13.61 3.82 -7.44
CA ASN A 95 -13.50 2.41 -7.80
C ASN A 95 -12.76 1.64 -6.69
N LEU A 96 -13.52 0.96 -5.84
CA LEU A 96 -13.02 0.17 -4.71
C LEU A 96 -13.20 -1.32 -5.00
N LYS A 97 -12.13 -2.09 -4.82
CA LYS A 97 -12.13 -3.54 -4.98
C LYS A 97 -11.59 -4.21 -3.71
N PHE A 98 -12.41 -5.04 -3.11
CA PHE A 98 -12.03 -5.84 -1.93
C PHE A 98 -11.74 -7.29 -2.35
N LEU A 99 -10.51 -7.75 -2.15
CA LEU A 99 -10.07 -9.10 -2.54
C LEU A 99 -10.22 -10.13 -1.41
N GLY A 100 -10.56 -9.69 -0.19
CA GLY A 100 -10.56 -10.57 0.97
C GLY A 100 -9.16 -11.02 1.38
N PHE A 101 -9.09 -12.09 2.16
CA PHE A 101 -7.82 -12.70 2.54
C PHE A 101 -7.21 -13.46 1.36
N ARG A 102 -5.94 -13.19 1.07
CA ARG A 102 -5.20 -13.77 -0.06
C ARG A 102 -3.89 -14.38 0.42
N SER A 103 -3.48 -15.49 -0.18
CA SER A 103 -2.18 -16.14 0.02
C SER A 103 -1.14 -15.76 -1.02
N ASP A 104 -1.58 -15.21 -2.15
CA ASP A 104 -0.80 -14.77 -3.31
C ASP A 104 -0.46 -13.27 -3.27
N VAL A 105 -0.19 -12.77 -2.05
CA VAL A 105 0.17 -11.35 -1.84
C VAL A 105 1.40 -10.91 -2.65
N PRO A 106 2.46 -11.73 -2.83
CA PRO A 106 3.59 -11.36 -3.67
C PRO A 106 3.20 -11.04 -5.11
N GLU A 107 2.31 -11.85 -5.71
CA GLU A 107 1.79 -11.68 -7.07
C GLU A 107 0.93 -10.41 -7.17
N ILE A 108 0.07 -10.19 -6.19
CA ILE A 108 -0.79 -8.99 -6.11
C ILE A 108 0.07 -7.72 -5.99
N LEU A 109 1.13 -7.74 -5.17
CA LEU A 109 2.06 -6.61 -5.05
C LEU A 109 2.72 -6.27 -6.37
N LYS A 110 3.19 -7.26 -7.15
CA LYS A 110 3.75 -7.02 -8.50
C LYS A 110 2.77 -6.35 -9.46
N CYS A 111 1.48 -6.46 -9.21
CA CYS A 111 0.44 -5.80 -10.01
C CYS A 111 0.19 -4.34 -9.62
N ALA A 112 0.58 -3.94 -8.42
CA ALA A 112 0.34 -2.60 -7.92
C ALA A 112 1.17 -1.52 -8.64
N ASP A 113 0.65 -0.31 -8.67
CA ASP A 113 1.37 0.89 -9.15
C ASP A 113 1.90 1.71 -7.96
N VAL A 114 1.20 1.66 -6.83
CA VAL A 114 1.60 2.27 -5.57
C VAL A 114 0.97 1.48 -4.41
N PHE A 115 1.72 1.33 -3.33
CA PHE A 115 1.22 0.78 -2.08
C PHE A 115 0.87 1.91 -1.12
N VAL A 116 -0.28 1.81 -0.42
CA VAL A 116 -0.70 2.83 0.55
C VAL A 116 -0.80 2.26 1.95
N LEU A 117 -0.29 3.03 2.91
CA LEU A 117 -0.28 2.69 4.32
C LEU A 117 -0.74 3.87 5.18
N PRO A 118 -2.05 4.17 5.18
CA PRO A 118 -2.59 5.38 5.81
C PRO A 118 -2.82 5.23 7.32
N SER A 119 -2.21 4.24 7.95
CA SER A 119 -2.45 3.87 9.35
C SER A 119 -2.19 5.02 10.32
N LEU A 120 -3.04 5.13 11.33
CA LEU A 120 -2.90 6.10 12.43
C LEU A 120 -1.77 5.72 13.39
N ARG A 121 -1.43 4.44 13.45
CA ARG A 121 -0.36 3.89 14.28
C ARG A 121 0.07 2.53 13.75
N GLU A 122 1.36 2.30 13.67
CA GLU A 122 1.97 1.00 13.35
C GLU A 122 3.08 0.64 14.34
N GLY A 123 3.27 -0.66 14.54
CA GLY A 123 4.47 -1.20 15.15
C GLY A 123 5.49 -1.54 14.06
N LEU A 124 5.54 -2.82 13.70
CA LEU A 124 6.30 -3.31 12.54
C LEU A 124 5.33 -3.50 11.37
N CYS A 125 5.55 -2.77 10.30
CA CYS A 125 4.69 -2.85 9.13
C CYS A 125 5.28 -3.77 8.06
N PHE A 126 5.07 -5.08 8.22
CA PHE A 126 5.53 -6.08 7.25
C PHE A 126 5.05 -5.78 5.83
N ALA A 127 3.76 -5.48 5.67
CA ALA A 127 3.18 -5.22 4.35
C ALA A 127 3.85 -4.04 3.61
N GLY A 128 4.31 -3.02 4.34
CA GLY A 128 5.07 -1.92 3.75
C GLY A 128 6.47 -2.34 3.28
N VAL A 129 7.16 -3.16 4.08
CA VAL A 129 8.48 -3.71 3.71
C VAL A 129 8.35 -4.72 2.56
N GLU A 130 7.30 -5.55 2.56
CA GLU A 130 6.96 -6.47 1.45
C GLU A 130 6.70 -5.71 0.14
N ALA A 131 6.01 -4.57 0.20
CA ALA A 131 5.79 -3.70 -0.95
C ALA A 131 7.13 -3.13 -1.48
N LEU A 132 8.00 -2.64 -0.60
CA LEU A 132 9.34 -2.19 -1.00
C LEU A 132 10.15 -3.32 -1.62
N ALA A 133 10.15 -4.53 -1.03
CA ALA A 133 10.83 -5.70 -1.57
C ALA A 133 10.30 -6.10 -2.96
N SER A 134 9.03 -5.80 -3.26
CA SER A 134 8.42 -5.97 -4.58
C SER A 134 8.80 -4.87 -5.57
N GLY A 135 9.55 -3.85 -5.16
CA GLY A 135 9.90 -2.69 -5.97
C GLY A 135 8.78 -1.65 -6.10
N ILE A 136 7.79 -1.67 -5.18
CA ILE A 136 6.62 -0.81 -5.24
C ILE A 136 6.79 0.37 -4.27
N PRO A 137 6.65 1.63 -4.73
CA PRO A 137 6.74 2.79 -3.85
C PRO A 137 5.59 2.83 -2.85
N VAL A 138 5.89 3.28 -1.63
CA VAL A 138 4.92 3.33 -0.53
C VAL A 138 4.52 4.77 -0.23
N VAL A 139 3.22 5.06 -0.24
CA VAL A 139 2.67 6.31 0.30
C VAL A 139 2.07 6.03 1.66
N GLY A 140 2.75 6.49 2.71
CA GLY A 140 2.40 6.16 4.08
C GLY A 140 2.14 7.36 4.97
N SER A 141 1.48 7.13 6.10
CA SER A 141 1.31 8.13 7.15
C SER A 141 2.64 8.48 7.81
N ASN A 142 2.87 9.75 8.10
CA ASN A 142 4.05 10.21 8.86
C ASN A 142 3.90 9.89 10.35
N VAL A 143 3.83 8.60 10.68
CA VAL A 143 3.74 8.09 12.05
C VAL A 143 4.87 7.11 12.31
N LYS A 144 5.21 6.91 13.60
CA LYS A 144 6.22 5.91 14.01
C LYS A 144 5.82 4.52 13.48
N GLY A 145 6.80 3.73 13.07
CA GLY A 145 6.59 2.42 12.44
C GLY A 145 6.35 2.48 10.93
N VAL A 146 5.83 3.60 10.38
CA VAL A 146 5.71 3.82 8.94
C VAL A 146 6.88 4.62 8.40
N LYS A 147 7.17 5.78 9.00
CA LYS A 147 8.30 6.63 8.60
C LYS A 147 9.68 5.98 8.79
N ASP A 148 9.76 4.90 9.55
CA ASP A 148 11.04 4.27 9.89
C ASP A 148 11.63 3.48 8.69
N PHE A 149 10.80 3.10 7.70
CA PHE A 149 11.24 2.37 6.51
C PHE A 149 11.03 3.12 5.19
N ILE A 150 10.28 4.22 5.17
CA ILE A 150 10.10 5.06 3.97
C ILE A 150 11.15 6.16 3.95
N VAL A 151 11.89 6.25 2.86
CA VAL A 151 12.76 7.40 2.55
C VAL A 151 11.98 8.33 1.62
N ASP A 152 11.53 9.49 2.15
CA ASP A 152 10.66 10.42 1.43
C ASP A 152 11.31 10.92 0.14
N GLY A 153 10.59 10.79 -0.97
CA GLY A 153 11.07 11.11 -2.32
C GLY A 153 11.94 10.03 -2.98
N GLU A 154 12.37 8.98 -2.25
CA GLU A 154 13.24 7.92 -2.79
C GLU A 154 12.56 6.55 -2.88
N THR A 155 11.90 6.10 -1.80
CA THR A 155 11.19 4.81 -1.76
C THR A 155 9.68 5.00 -1.63
N GLY A 156 9.23 6.23 -1.58
CA GLY A 156 7.82 6.60 -1.43
C GLY A 156 7.66 8.00 -0.87
N TYR A 157 6.52 8.24 -0.26
CA TYR A 157 6.18 9.55 0.30
C TYR A 157 5.46 9.42 1.64
N LEU A 158 5.65 10.42 2.49
CA LEU A 158 4.98 10.53 3.78
C LEU A 158 3.90 11.62 3.75
N SER A 159 2.76 11.36 4.40
CA SER A 159 1.63 12.29 4.52
C SER A 159 1.11 12.34 5.95
N ASP A 160 0.46 13.44 6.32
CA ASP A 160 -0.37 13.45 7.53
C ASP A 160 -1.50 12.41 7.36
N PRO A 161 -1.79 11.56 8.37
CA PRO A 161 -2.80 10.52 8.27
C PRO A 161 -4.22 11.02 8.05
N TYR A 162 -4.48 12.30 8.29
CA TYR A 162 -5.79 12.93 8.13
C TYR A 162 -5.91 13.78 6.86
N ASP A 163 -4.80 14.00 6.13
CA ASP A 163 -4.75 14.86 4.95
C ASP A 163 -4.98 14.07 3.65
N ALA A 164 -6.24 13.98 3.23
CA ALA A 164 -6.62 13.32 1.98
C ALA A 164 -6.07 14.03 0.73
N ASP A 165 -5.90 15.35 0.75
CA ASP A 165 -5.35 16.12 -0.38
C ASP A 165 -3.88 15.79 -0.58
N MET A 166 -3.12 15.71 0.51
CA MET A 166 -1.72 15.32 0.45
C MET A 166 -1.56 13.86 0.01
N PHE A 167 -2.40 12.93 0.50
CA PHE A 167 -2.41 11.56 0.01
C PHE A 167 -2.70 11.49 -1.48
N ALA A 168 -3.70 12.22 -2.00
CA ALA A 168 -4.02 12.27 -3.43
C ALA A 168 -2.80 12.70 -4.25
N LYS A 169 -2.18 13.83 -3.92
CA LYS A 169 -0.96 14.33 -4.54
C LYS A 169 0.18 13.31 -4.55
N LYS A 170 0.43 12.67 -3.40
CA LYS A 170 1.55 11.72 -3.24
C LYS A 170 1.28 10.41 -3.99
N ILE A 171 0.03 9.94 -4.02
CA ILE A 171 -0.39 8.76 -4.80
C ILE A 171 -0.21 9.03 -6.29
N GLU A 172 -0.69 10.17 -6.79
CA GLU A 172 -0.53 10.57 -8.19
C GLU A 172 0.95 10.60 -8.60
N LEU A 173 1.78 11.24 -7.79
CA LEU A 173 3.21 11.34 -8.04
C LEU A 173 3.89 9.95 -8.02
N ALA A 174 3.66 9.14 -6.99
CA ALA A 174 4.29 7.83 -6.83
C ALA A 174 3.87 6.83 -7.92
N SER A 175 2.59 6.87 -8.36
CA SER A 175 2.05 5.97 -9.37
C SER A 175 2.39 6.37 -10.80
N SER A 176 2.99 7.56 -11.03
CA SER A 176 3.43 7.95 -12.35
C SER A 176 4.53 7.01 -12.86
N ARG A 177 4.44 6.60 -14.13
CA ARG A 177 5.36 5.61 -14.74
C ARG A 177 6.83 5.99 -14.58
N GLY A 178 7.16 7.27 -14.77
CA GLY A 178 8.52 7.77 -14.64
C GLY A 178 9.05 7.70 -13.22
N GLN A 179 8.26 8.11 -12.25
CA GLN A 179 8.65 8.11 -10.85
C GLN A 179 8.73 6.69 -10.27
N ARG A 180 7.75 5.83 -10.58
CA ARG A 180 7.76 4.43 -10.17
C ARG A 180 9.05 3.72 -10.62
N LYS A 181 9.44 3.89 -11.90
CA LYS A 181 10.67 3.29 -12.44
C LYS A 181 11.93 3.80 -11.74
N LYS A 182 11.97 5.08 -11.35
CA LYS A 182 13.10 5.66 -10.61
C LYS A 182 13.19 5.12 -9.17
N MET A 183 12.05 4.83 -8.55
CA MET A 183 12.00 4.37 -7.16
C MET A 183 12.21 2.86 -7.02
N GLU A 184 11.93 2.06 -8.05
CA GLU A 184 11.92 0.60 -7.99
C GLU A 184 13.20 0.00 -7.39
N SER A 185 14.38 0.36 -7.89
CA SER A 185 15.66 -0.15 -7.37
C SER A 185 15.91 0.28 -5.93
N LYS A 186 15.59 1.53 -5.60
CA LYS A 186 15.74 2.07 -4.23
C LYS A 186 14.79 1.39 -3.24
N CYS A 187 13.57 1.05 -3.67
CA CYS A 187 12.63 0.29 -2.85
C CYS A 187 13.21 -1.09 -2.50
N ILE A 188 13.71 -1.80 -3.51
CA ILE A 188 14.30 -3.14 -3.33
C ILE A 188 15.54 -3.10 -2.44
N GLU A 189 16.38 -2.08 -2.59
CA GLU A 189 17.60 -1.91 -1.79
C GLU A 189 17.26 -1.60 -0.32
N LYS A 190 16.21 -0.82 -0.08
CA LYS A 190 15.79 -0.40 1.26
C LYS A 190 15.10 -1.52 2.05
N ALA A 191 14.46 -2.49 1.39
CA ALA A 191 13.75 -3.60 2.02
C ALA A 191 14.70 -4.62 2.66
#